data_77d92b6280a350244a8ae18d2e1b62c5
#
_entry.id   77d92b6280a350244a8ae18d2e1b62c5
#
_cell.length_a   1.000
_cell.length_b   1.000
_cell.length_c   1.000
_cell.angle_alpha   90.00
_cell.angle_beta   90.00
_cell.angle_gamma   90.00
#
_symmetry.space_group_name_H-M   'P 1'
#
loop_
_entity.id
_entity.type
_entity.pdbx_description
1 polymer ?
#
loop_
_entity_poly.entity_id
_entity_poly.type
_entity_poly.pdbx_seq_one_letter_code
_entity_poly.pdbx_strand_id
1 'polypeptide(L)'
;MDLLTAAYELLFYALFGAALVAVWRRPNPLTADIALMFGSLAGVFALQLARDLWPQLPDWLGQLGVVLLLAQPALALRLTRHLRSMPRWVAPLMLFGYVVAVTGVLVMGTDQPVIVLLAVGYFVVGDGAAAVILGREALGRASFARWRLAAAAVAMGLIAATILVAVAGGPAASVLARGGATLAGLAFLLAFLPPRWLRRLGQQAVAYRFVTELAHLRPGEGTAAIWRLLADAAQDLTGAEAAEVRLDDAANAGADPPAAAGTVE
;
A
#
# COMPACT_ATOMS: atom_id res chain seq x y z
N MET A 1 3.89 -15.83 -24.85
CA MET A 1 3.54 -15.30 -23.50
C MET A 1 3.02 -16.47 -22.65
N ASP A 2 3.65 -16.74 -21.51
CA ASP A 2 3.17 -17.77 -20.60
C ASP A 2 1.95 -17.28 -19.84
N LEU A 3 1.01 -18.16 -19.54
CA LEU A 3 -0.24 -17.84 -18.83
C LEU A 3 0.01 -17.10 -17.51
N LEU A 4 1.06 -17.48 -16.77
CA LEU A 4 1.47 -16.81 -15.52
C LEU A 4 1.91 -15.37 -15.77
N THR A 5 2.64 -15.08 -16.84
CA THR A 5 3.08 -13.75 -17.21
C THR A 5 1.86 -12.88 -17.50
N ALA A 6 0.95 -13.33 -18.35
CA ALA A 6 -0.28 -12.61 -18.64
C ALA A 6 -1.13 -12.36 -17.38
N ALA A 7 -1.19 -13.31 -16.46
CA ALA A 7 -1.99 -13.21 -15.25
C ALA A 7 -1.46 -12.10 -14.31
N TYR A 8 -0.16 -12.05 -14.02
CA TYR A 8 0.36 -11.02 -13.11
C TYR A 8 0.36 -9.62 -13.75
N GLU A 9 0.63 -9.51 -15.07
CA GLU A 9 0.54 -8.23 -15.77
C GLU A 9 -0.89 -7.67 -15.72
N LEU A 10 -1.89 -8.48 -16.06
CA LEU A 10 -3.29 -8.10 -16.00
C LEU A 10 -3.71 -7.68 -14.59
N LEU A 11 -3.17 -8.36 -13.56
CA LEU A 11 -3.43 -8.05 -12.17
C LEU A 11 -2.90 -6.66 -11.80
N PHE A 12 -1.67 -6.31 -12.20
CA PHE A 12 -1.11 -4.99 -11.93
C PHE A 12 -1.80 -3.88 -12.74
N TYR A 13 -2.21 -4.14 -13.98
CA TYR A 13 -3.05 -3.19 -14.73
C TYR A 13 -4.40 -2.96 -14.05
N ALA A 14 -5.04 -4.01 -13.54
CA ALA A 14 -6.30 -3.90 -12.80
C ALA A 14 -6.13 -3.10 -11.50
N LEU A 15 -5.04 -3.33 -10.76
CA LEU A 15 -4.69 -2.57 -9.55
C LEU A 15 -4.47 -1.08 -9.87
N PHE A 16 -3.72 -0.79 -10.93
CA PHE A 16 -3.50 0.58 -11.38
C PHE A 16 -4.79 1.26 -11.83
N GLY A 17 -5.61 0.59 -12.66
CA GLY A 17 -6.90 1.12 -13.10
C GLY A 17 -7.84 1.43 -11.93
N ALA A 18 -7.88 0.53 -10.93
CA ALA A 18 -8.67 0.77 -9.73
C ALA A 18 -8.13 1.92 -8.87
N ALA A 19 -6.81 2.06 -8.77
CA ALA A 19 -6.18 3.18 -8.07
C ALA A 19 -6.49 4.51 -8.78
N LEU A 20 -6.45 4.55 -10.10
CA LEU A 20 -6.85 5.74 -10.89
C LEU A 20 -8.32 6.12 -10.65
N VAL A 21 -9.22 5.14 -10.66
CA VAL A 21 -10.65 5.38 -10.35
C VAL A 21 -10.81 5.91 -8.92
N ALA A 22 -10.02 5.41 -7.97
CA ALA A 22 -10.05 5.90 -6.59
C ALA A 22 -9.59 7.36 -6.49
N VAL A 23 -8.50 7.72 -7.18
CA VAL A 23 -8.02 9.12 -7.26
C VAL A 23 -9.07 10.03 -7.88
N TRP A 24 -9.69 9.59 -8.99
CA TRP A 24 -10.71 10.39 -9.67
C TRP A 24 -11.95 10.64 -8.80
N ARG A 25 -12.38 9.62 -8.04
CA ARG A 25 -13.57 9.73 -7.18
C ARG A 25 -13.31 10.50 -5.89
N ARG A 26 -12.13 10.38 -5.33
CA ARG A 26 -11.74 11.01 -4.05
C ARG A 26 -10.26 11.38 -4.12
N PRO A 27 -9.93 12.56 -4.66
CA PRO A 27 -8.56 13.03 -4.73
C PRO A 27 -8.03 13.23 -3.30
N ASN A 28 -7.08 12.37 -2.91
CA ASN A 28 -6.41 12.40 -1.62
C ASN A 28 -4.93 12.06 -1.88
N PRO A 29 -3.96 12.69 -1.17
CA PRO A 29 -2.54 12.36 -1.32
C PRO A 29 -2.25 10.86 -1.18
N LEU A 30 -2.93 10.16 -0.28
CA LEU A 30 -2.79 8.72 -0.12
C LEU A 30 -3.19 7.93 -1.38
N THR A 31 -4.35 8.26 -1.98
CA THR A 31 -4.82 7.59 -3.22
C THR A 31 -3.91 7.91 -4.40
N ALA A 32 -3.37 9.13 -4.45
CA ALA A 32 -2.40 9.52 -5.48
C ALA A 32 -1.09 8.72 -5.35
N ASP A 33 -0.57 8.53 -4.14
CA ASP A 33 0.64 7.75 -3.91
C ASP A 33 0.44 6.26 -4.24
N ILE A 34 -0.73 5.69 -3.94
CA ILE A 34 -1.12 4.34 -4.36
C ILE A 34 -1.15 4.24 -5.90
N ALA A 35 -1.75 5.21 -6.57
CA ALA A 35 -1.82 5.23 -8.03
C ALA A 35 -0.43 5.39 -8.67
N LEU A 36 0.45 6.20 -8.11
CA LEU A 36 1.84 6.35 -8.56
C LEU A 36 2.63 5.05 -8.39
N MET A 37 2.48 4.36 -7.25
CA MET A 37 3.14 3.10 -6.97
C MET A 37 2.71 2.00 -7.96
N PHE A 38 1.41 1.79 -8.15
CA PHE A 38 0.94 0.82 -9.15
C PHE A 38 1.15 1.28 -10.58
N GLY A 39 1.14 2.60 -10.82
CA GLY A 39 1.45 3.19 -12.12
C GLY A 39 2.88 2.95 -12.56
N SER A 40 3.83 3.00 -11.64
CA SER A 40 5.24 2.68 -11.96
C SER A 40 5.40 1.22 -12.39
N LEU A 41 4.76 0.27 -11.68
CA LEU A 41 4.78 -1.15 -12.03
C LEU A 41 4.03 -1.43 -13.34
N ALA A 42 2.81 -0.90 -13.49
CA ALA A 42 2.05 -1.03 -14.74
C ALA A 42 2.81 -0.44 -15.94
N GLY A 43 3.52 0.67 -15.73
CA GLY A 43 4.39 1.28 -16.73
C GLY A 43 5.54 0.37 -17.16
N VAL A 44 6.18 -0.32 -16.22
CA VAL A 44 7.22 -1.32 -16.52
C VAL A 44 6.66 -2.44 -17.41
N PHE A 45 5.52 -3.01 -17.04
CA PHE A 45 4.88 -4.08 -17.82
C PHE A 45 4.39 -3.58 -19.19
N ALA A 46 3.87 -2.35 -19.28
CA ALA A 46 3.48 -1.76 -20.54
C ALA A 46 4.68 -1.56 -21.49
N LEU A 47 5.82 -1.12 -20.95
CA LEU A 47 7.06 -0.99 -21.74
C LEU A 47 7.60 -2.35 -22.18
N GLN A 48 7.51 -3.37 -21.33
CA GLN A 48 7.91 -4.72 -21.68
C GLN A 48 7.00 -5.31 -22.77
N LEU A 49 5.69 -5.17 -22.64
CA LEU A 49 4.73 -5.58 -23.66
C LEU A 49 4.94 -4.84 -24.98
N ALA A 50 5.21 -3.53 -24.92
CA ALA A 50 5.50 -2.75 -26.10
C ALA A 50 6.77 -3.25 -26.83
N ARG A 51 7.82 -3.62 -26.11
CA ARG A 51 9.04 -4.22 -26.69
C ARG A 51 8.78 -5.59 -27.31
N ASP A 52 7.93 -6.41 -26.69
CA ASP A 52 7.59 -7.72 -27.24
C ASP A 52 6.78 -7.58 -28.54
N LEU A 53 5.91 -6.58 -28.65
CA LEU A 53 5.09 -6.30 -29.83
C LEU A 53 5.88 -5.57 -30.94
N TRP A 54 6.80 -4.69 -30.56
CA TRP A 54 7.60 -3.87 -31.46
C TRP A 54 9.09 -3.98 -31.11
N PRO A 55 9.80 -5.02 -31.58
CA PRO A 55 11.22 -5.22 -31.28
C PRO A 55 12.16 -4.10 -31.77
N GLN A 56 11.67 -3.21 -32.64
CA GLN A 56 12.42 -2.07 -33.17
C GLN A 56 12.38 -0.82 -32.27
N LEU A 57 11.76 -0.91 -31.07
CA LEU A 57 11.71 0.22 -30.16
C LEU A 57 13.11 0.61 -29.66
N PRO A 58 13.36 1.91 -29.50
CA PRO A 58 14.66 2.41 -29.06
C PRO A 58 15.06 1.86 -27.68
N ASP A 59 16.34 1.62 -27.45
CA ASP A 59 16.87 1.04 -26.21
C ASP A 59 16.62 1.90 -24.96
N TRP A 60 16.50 3.22 -25.12
CA TRP A 60 16.18 4.12 -24.00
C TRP A 60 14.82 3.81 -23.34
N LEU A 61 13.88 3.19 -24.06
CA LEU A 61 12.61 2.73 -23.46
C LEU A 61 12.83 1.62 -22.42
N GLY A 62 13.84 0.77 -22.62
CA GLY A 62 14.22 -0.20 -21.58
C GLY A 62 14.80 0.47 -20.35
N GLN A 63 15.60 1.51 -20.55
CA GLN A 63 16.15 2.31 -19.46
C GLN A 63 15.03 3.01 -18.67
N LEU A 64 13.98 3.51 -19.35
CA LEU A 64 12.81 4.07 -18.71
C LEU A 64 12.09 3.02 -17.81
N GLY A 65 11.99 1.77 -18.26
CA GLY A 65 11.46 0.67 -17.44
C GLY A 65 12.24 0.48 -16.14
N VAL A 66 13.58 0.53 -16.20
CA VAL A 66 14.43 0.45 -15.00
C VAL A 66 14.22 1.64 -14.08
N VAL A 67 14.13 2.86 -14.61
CA VAL A 67 13.83 4.08 -13.83
C VAL A 67 12.51 3.95 -13.09
N LEU A 68 11.47 3.48 -13.78
CA LEU A 68 10.14 3.26 -13.17
C LEU A 68 10.18 2.17 -12.10
N LEU A 69 10.90 1.06 -12.36
CA LEU A 69 11.05 -0.02 -11.39
C LEU A 69 11.75 0.47 -10.12
N LEU A 70 12.86 1.19 -10.27
CA LEU A 70 13.62 1.72 -9.14
C LEU A 70 12.88 2.83 -8.38
N ALA A 71 11.87 3.48 -8.98
CA ALA A 71 11.03 4.44 -8.26
C ALA A 71 10.11 3.77 -7.22
N GLN A 72 9.80 2.49 -7.38
CA GLN A 72 8.84 1.78 -6.54
C GLN A 72 9.20 1.78 -5.05
N PRO A 73 10.42 1.48 -4.57
CA PRO A 73 10.75 1.51 -3.15
C PRO A 73 10.56 2.89 -2.51
N ALA A 74 10.91 3.96 -3.25
CA ALA A 74 10.69 5.33 -2.78
C ALA A 74 9.19 5.66 -2.64
N LEU A 75 8.38 5.22 -3.61
CA LEU A 75 6.92 5.39 -3.58
C LEU A 75 6.28 4.55 -2.48
N ALA A 76 6.74 3.32 -2.26
CA ALA A 76 6.30 2.45 -1.18
C ALA A 76 6.57 3.08 0.20
N LEU A 77 7.77 3.60 0.43
CA LEU A 77 8.09 4.30 1.68
C LEU A 77 7.35 5.63 1.83
N ARG A 78 7.09 6.34 0.73
CA ARG A 78 6.24 7.53 0.75
C ARG A 78 4.81 7.18 1.19
N LEU A 79 4.27 6.05 0.73
CA LEU A 79 2.97 5.53 1.14
C LEU A 79 2.94 5.24 2.65
N THR A 80 3.99 4.61 3.21
CA THR A 80 4.05 4.30 4.65
C THR A 80 4.12 5.56 5.53
N ARG A 81 4.55 6.72 5.01
CA ARG A 81 4.55 7.99 5.75
C ARG A 81 3.14 8.49 6.10
N HIS A 82 2.12 8.10 5.34
CA HIS A 82 0.73 8.41 5.68
C HIS A 82 0.19 7.60 6.87
N LEU A 83 0.88 6.51 7.23
CA LEU A 83 0.48 5.61 8.31
C LEU A 83 1.28 5.86 9.59
N ARG A 84 2.52 6.34 9.47
CA ARG A 84 3.41 6.57 10.60
C ARG A 84 4.34 7.74 10.33
N SER A 85 4.57 8.57 11.35
CA SER A 85 5.60 9.61 11.29
C SER A 85 6.99 8.98 11.13
N MET A 86 7.64 9.24 10.01
CA MET A 86 9.00 8.79 9.75
C MET A 86 10.02 9.88 10.10
N PRO A 87 11.23 9.51 10.51
CA PRO A 87 12.33 10.46 10.66
C PRO A 87 12.55 11.25 9.37
N ARG A 88 12.77 12.54 9.49
CA ARG A 88 12.91 13.47 8.34
C ARG A 88 14.03 13.09 7.37
N TRP A 89 15.06 12.38 7.85
CA TRP A 89 16.21 11.95 7.04
C TRP A 89 15.92 10.75 6.10
N VAL A 90 14.85 9.99 6.34
CA VAL A 90 14.52 8.79 5.52
C VAL A 90 14.18 9.18 4.09
N ALA A 91 13.39 10.24 3.88
CA ALA A 91 13.00 10.69 2.56
C ALA A 91 14.20 11.13 1.69
N PRO A 92 15.10 12.02 2.16
CA PRO A 92 16.27 12.39 1.37
C PRO A 92 17.24 11.22 1.14
N LEU A 93 17.39 10.30 2.12
CA LEU A 93 18.21 9.11 1.95
C LEU A 93 17.67 8.21 0.84
N MET A 94 16.35 7.98 0.79
CA MET A 94 15.71 7.17 -0.26
C MET A 94 15.80 7.85 -1.63
N LEU A 95 15.62 9.16 -1.69
CA LEU A 95 15.79 9.92 -2.92
C LEU A 95 17.25 9.85 -3.41
N PHE A 96 18.22 9.99 -2.51
CA PHE A 96 19.63 9.85 -2.83
C PHE A 96 19.94 8.43 -3.37
N GLY A 97 19.48 7.37 -2.68
CA GLY A 97 19.64 6.00 -3.12
C GLY A 97 19.02 5.75 -4.51
N TYR A 98 17.84 6.30 -4.75
CA TYR A 98 17.17 6.27 -6.05
C TYR A 98 18.02 6.92 -7.15
N VAL A 99 18.47 8.16 -6.92
CA VAL A 99 19.30 8.90 -7.90
C VAL A 99 20.60 8.15 -8.18
N VAL A 100 21.27 7.64 -7.15
CA VAL A 100 22.53 6.88 -7.33
C VAL A 100 22.29 5.60 -8.11
N ALA A 101 21.22 4.83 -7.78
CA ALA A 101 20.91 3.59 -8.48
C ALA A 101 20.53 3.84 -9.94
N VAL A 102 19.67 4.83 -10.21
CA VAL A 102 19.26 5.21 -11.57
C VAL A 102 20.45 5.72 -12.38
N THR A 103 21.24 6.65 -11.85
CA THR A 103 22.40 7.19 -12.55
C THR A 103 23.43 6.09 -12.81
N GLY A 104 23.67 5.20 -11.85
CA GLY A 104 24.56 4.05 -12.02
C GLY A 104 24.13 3.18 -13.20
N VAL A 105 22.84 2.81 -13.26
CA VAL A 105 22.30 1.98 -14.36
C VAL A 105 22.35 2.72 -15.71
N LEU A 106 22.00 4.00 -15.75
CA LEU A 106 21.95 4.77 -17.00
C LEU A 106 23.35 5.06 -17.57
N VAL A 107 24.35 5.30 -16.71
CA VAL A 107 25.70 5.69 -17.14
C VAL A 107 26.59 4.47 -17.37
N MET A 108 26.54 3.49 -16.47
CA MET A 108 27.45 2.33 -16.49
C MET A 108 26.81 1.06 -17.08
N GLY A 109 25.49 1.09 -17.29
CA GLY A 109 24.74 -0.07 -17.77
C GLY A 109 24.50 -1.14 -16.71
N THR A 110 23.79 -2.18 -17.10
CA THR A 110 23.49 -3.35 -16.25
C THR A 110 24.55 -4.46 -16.35
N ASP A 111 25.59 -4.28 -17.18
CA ASP A 111 26.65 -5.27 -17.36
C ASP A 111 27.65 -5.27 -16.18
N GLN A 112 27.64 -4.21 -15.39
CA GLN A 112 28.50 -4.09 -14.23
C GLN A 112 27.84 -4.72 -12.98
N PRO A 113 28.40 -5.81 -12.41
CA PRO A 113 27.78 -6.51 -11.29
C PRO A 113 27.62 -5.63 -10.05
N VAL A 114 28.51 -4.66 -9.82
CA VAL A 114 28.43 -3.71 -8.71
C VAL A 114 27.19 -2.82 -8.83
N ILE A 115 26.85 -2.37 -10.04
CA ILE A 115 25.67 -1.52 -10.29
C ILE A 115 24.39 -2.32 -10.08
N VAL A 116 24.34 -3.56 -10.59
CA VAL A 116 23.19 -4.46 -10.34
C VAL A 116 23.02 -4.71 -8.85
N LEU A 117 24.10 -5.00 -8.13
CA LEU A 117 24.05 -5.23 -6.69
C LEU A 117 23.56 -4.00 -5.92
N LEU A 118 24.00 -2.80 -6.32
CA LEU A 118 23.58 -1.53 -5.72
C LEU A 118 22.09 -1.27 -5.98
N ALA A 119 21.62 -1.47 -7.21
CA ALA A 119 20.21 -1.29 -7.58
C ALA A 119 19.30 -2.30 -6.84
N VAL A 120 19.71 -3.56 -6.79
CA VAL A 120 19.00 -4.63 -6.04
C VAL A 120 19.04 -4.36 -4.55
N GLY A 121 20.18 -3.97 -4.00
CA GLY A 121 20.31 -3.61 -2.58
C GLY A 121 19.39 -2.46 -2.20
N TYR A 122 19.36 -1.39 -3.00
CA TYR A 122 18.44 -0.27 -2.83
C TYR A 122 16.98 -0.74 -2.83
N PHE A 123 16.61 -1.58 -3.81
CA PHE A 123 15.25 -2.08 -3.96
C PHE A 123 14.84 -2.94 -2.76
N VAL A 124 15.66 -3.93 -2.39
CA VAL A 124 15.38 -4.86 -1.29
C VAL A 124 15.33 -4.15 0.07
N VAL A 125 16.23 -3.21 0.31
CA VAL A 125 16.24 -2.42 1.55
C VAL A 125 15.01 -1.53 1.62
N GLY A 126 14.62 -0.86 0.53
CA GLY A 126 13.47 0.03 0.50
C GLY A 126 12.14 -0.71 0.68
N ASP A 127 11.89 -1.74 -0.12
CA ASP A 127 10.66 -2.53 -0.02
C ASP A 127 10.61 -3.38 1.27
N GLY A 128 11.75 -3.91 1.69
CA GLY A 128 11.87 -4.62 2.97
C GLY A 128 11.57 -3.71 4.16
N ALA A 129 12.07 -2.47 4.16
CA ALA A 129 11.73 -1.48 5.18
C ALA A 129 10.24 -1.15 5.17
N ALA A 130 9.65 -0.93 3.98
CA ALA A 130 8.22 -0.69 3.83
C ALA A 130 7.40 -1.89 4.38
N ALA A 131 7.79 -3.13 4.05
CA ALA A 131 7.16 -4.35 4.55
C ALA A 131 7.21 -4.43 6.09
N VAL A 132 8.37 -4.15 6.70
CA VAL A 132 8.54 -4.17 8.16
C VAL A 132 7.68 -3.10 8.84
N ILE A 133 7.64 -1.88 8.28
CA ILE A 133 6.83 -0.78 8.83
C ILE A 133 5.35 -1.11 8.76
N LEU A 134 4.85 -1.56 7.59
CA LEU A 134 3.45 -1.98 7.41
C LEU A 134 3.10 -3.16 8.31
N GLY A 135 4.00 -4.14 8.47
CA GLY A 135 3.81 -5.29 9.34
C GLY A 135 3.71 -4.90 10.81
N ARG A 136 4.57 -4.00 11.29
CA ARG A 136 4.50 -3.47 12.66
C ARG A 136 3.25 -2.66 12.91
N GLU A 137 2.83 -1.85 11.94
CA GLU A 137 1.59 -1.10 12.03
C GLU A 137 0.37 -2.03 12.04
N ALA A 138 0.40 -3.11 11.26
CA ALA A 138 -0.65 -4.13 11.28
C ALA A 138 -0.81 -4.79 12.66
N LEU A 139 0.28 -5.01 13.41
CA LEU A 139 0.24 -5.58 14.75
C LEU A 139 -0.43 -4.64 15.77
N GLY A 140 -0.33 -3.33 15.57
CA GLY A 140 -0.94 -2.31 16.43
C GLY A 140 -2.40 -2.01 16.11
N ARG A 141 -2.92 -2.49 14.98
CA ARG A 141 -4.30 -2.24 14.56
C ARG A 141 -5.23 -3.41 14.89
N ALA A 142 -6.49 -3.11 15.11
CA ALA A 142 -7.51 -4.12 15.32
C ALA A 142 -8.24 -4.47 14.01
N SER A 143 -8.88 -5.66 13.97
CA SER A 143 -9.88 -6.03 12.98
C SER A 143 -9.42 -5.99 11.50
N PHE A 144 -10.24 -5.40 10.62
CA PHE A 144 -10.08 -5.42 9.16
C PHE A 144 -8.86 -4.61 8.68
N ALA A 145 -8.53 -3.51 9.36
CA ALA A 145 -7.36 -2.69 9.03
C ALA A 145 -6.05 -3.48 9.20
N ARG A 146 -5.95 -4.32 10.24
CA ARG A 146 -4.82 -5.23 10.47
C ARG A 146 -4.57 -6.14 9.26
N TRP A 147 -5.62 -6.80 8.75
CA TRP A 147 -5.51 -7.69 7.61
C TRP A 147 -5.05 -7.01 6.35
N ARG A 148 -5.55 -5.81 6.07
CA ARG A 148 -5.15 -5.02 4.90
C ARG A 148 -3.68 -4.61 4.96
N LEU A 149 -3.23 -4.12 6.12
CA LEU A 149 -1.84 -3.72 6.32
C LEU A 149 -0.90 -4.94 6.28
N ALA A 150 -1.30 -6.07 6.88
CA ALA A 150 -0.55 -7.31 6.81
C ALA A 150 -0.43 -7.83 5.37
N ALA A 151 -1.52 -7.80 4.59
CA ALA A 151 -1.49 -8.17 3.18
C ALA A 151 -0.57 -7.26 2.36
N ALA A 152 -0.59 -5.93 2.60
CA ALA A 152 0.33 -5.00 1.97
C ALA A 152 1.79 -5.26 2.37
N ALA A 153 2.05 -5.56 3.64
CA ALA A 153 3.40 -5.91 4.13
C ALA A 153 3.93 -7.19 3.45
N VAL A 154 3.09 -8.22 3.36
CA VAL A 154 3.42 -9.48 2.66
C VAL A 154 3.69 -9.22 1.19
N ALA A 155 2.88 -8.40 0.52
CA ALA A 155 3.07 -8.06 -0.88
C ALA A 155 4.41 -7.37 -1.12
N MET A 156 4.78 -6.38 -0.30
CA MET A 156 6.09 -5.68 -0.39
C MET A 156 7.24 -6.65 -0.14
N GLY A 157 7.15 -7.50 0.88
CA GLY A 157 8.16 -8.52 1.17
C GLY A 157 8.33 -9.53 0.03
N LEU A 158 7.23 -9.95 -0.59
CA LEU A 158 7.25 -10.84 -1.75
C LEU A 158 7.91 -10.17 -2.96
N ILE A 159 7.66 -8.88 -3.23
CA ILE A 159 8.34 -8.16 -4.32
C ILE A 159 9.85 -8.10 -4.06
N ALA A 160 10.27 -7.72 -2.85
CA ALA A 160 11.68 -7.70 -2.48
C ALA A 160 12.35 -9.09 -2.66
N ALA A 161 11.68 -10.15 -2.20
CA ALA A 161 12.15 -11.53 -2.38
C ALA A 161 12.20 -11.95 -3.85
N THR A 162 11.20 -11.55 -4.64
CA THR A 162 11.11 -11.84 -6.07
C THR A 162 12.28 -11.25 -6.85
N ILE A 163 12.68 -10.02 -6.53
CA ILE A 163 13.85 -9.36 -7.16
C ILE A 163 15.14 -10.11 -6.81
N LEU A 164 15.32 -10.51 -5.53
CA LEU A 164 16.48 -11.32 -5.13
C LEU A 164 16.55 -12.65 -5.89
N VAL A 165 15.42 -13.33 -6.02
CA VAL A 165 15.34 -14.60 -6.76
C VAL A 165 15.60 -14.37 -8.24
N ALA A 166 15.07 -13.31 -8.84
CA ALA A 166 15.28 -12.99 -10.26
C ALA A 166 16.76 -12.75 -10.58
N VAL A 167 17.49 -12.10 -9.69
CA VAL A 167 18.93 -11.82 -9.86
C VAL A 167 19.78 -13.07 -9.67
N ALA A 168 19.34 -14.05 -8.89
CA ALA A 168 20.02 -15.34 -8.77
C ALA A 168 20.11 -16.10 -10.11
N GLY A 169 19.22 -15.81 -11.06
CA GLY A 169 19.24 -16.32 -12.42
C GLY A 169 18.81 -17.78 -12.56
N GLY A 170 18.71 -18.23 -13.81
CA GLY A 170 18.35 -19.60 -14.16
C GLY A 170 16.84 -19.85 -14.32
N PRO A 171 16.46 -20.98 -14.94
CA PRO A 171 15.07 -21.25 -15.28
C PRO A 171 14.17 -21.44 -14.04
N ALA A 172 14.67 -22.07 -12.99
CA ALA A 172 13.92 -22.21 -11.73
C ALA A 172 13.68 -20.86 -11.06
N ALA A 173 14.68 -19.96 -11.03
CA ALA A 173 14.55 -18.63 -10.47
C ALA A 173 13.51 -17.80 -11.23
N SER A 174 13.44 -17.90 -12.55
CA SER A 174 12.45 -17.17 -13.36
C SER A 174 11.01 -17.63 -13.06
N VAL A 175 10.77 -18.92 -12.85
CA VAL A 175 9.46 -19.46 -12.47
C VAL A 175 9.07 -19.00 -11.06
N LEU A 176 10.00 -19.08 -10.11
CA LEU A 176 9.78 -18.62 -8.74
C LEU A 176 9.53 -17.12 -8.67
N ALA A 177 10.27 -16.31 -9.44
CA ALA A 177 10.06 -14.88 -9.52
C ALA A 177 8.69 -14.51 -10.06
N ARG A 178 8.22 -15.16 -11.13
CA ARG A 178 6.87 -14.95 -11.68
C ARG A 178 5.78 -15.38 -10.70
N GLY A 179 5.95 -16.54 -10.05
CA GLY A 179 5.05 -16.98 -9.00
C GLY A 179 4.99 -16.01 -7.81
N GLY A 180 6.14 -15.52 -7.35
CA GLY A 180 6.25 -14.52 -6.30
C GLY A 180 5.58 -13.19 -6.68
N ALA A 181 5.80 -12.71 -7.90
CA ALA A 181 5.14 -11.50 -8.41
C ALA A 181 3.60 -11.66 -8.48
N THR A 182 3.11 -12.82 -8.90
CA THR A 182 1.67 -13.12 -8.92
C THR A 182 1.09 -13.10 -7.51
N LEU A 183 1.75 -13.76 -6.55
CA LEU A 183 1.33 -13.76 -5.15
C LEU A 183 1.37 -12.36 -4.53
N ALA A 184 2.39 -11.56 -4.86
CA ALA A 184 2.48 -10.17 -4.42
C ALA A 184 1.32 -9.34 -4.97
N GLY A 185 1.00 -9.49 -6.25
CA GLY A 185 -0.15 -8.82 -6.88
C GLY A 185 -1.48 -9.21 -6.24
N LEU A 186 -1.69 -10.50 -5.94
CA LEU A 186 -2.88 -10.98 -5.21
C LEU A 186 -2.95 -10.40 -3.79
N ALA A 187 -1.83 -10.34 -3.09
CA ALA A 187 -1.77 -9.73 -1.76
C ALA A 187 -2.07 -8.22 -1.80
N PHE A 188 -1.58 -7.50 -2.81
CA PHE A 188 -1.97 -6.10 -3.05
C PHE A 188 -3.45 -5.95 -3.38
N LEU A 189 -4.00 -6.84 -4.22
CA LEU A 189 -5.44 -6.84 -4.52
C LEU A 189 -6.26 -6.96 -3.23
N LEU A 190 -5.92 -7.88 -2.35
CA LEU A 190 -6.58 -8.04 -1.05
C LEU A 190 -6.40 -6.83 -0.14
N ALA A 191 -5.23 -6.19 -0.16
CA ALA A 191 -4.95 -5.01 0.65
C ALA A 191 -5.74 -3.77 0.20
N PHE A 192 -5.75 -3.47 -1.12
CA PHE A 192 -6.28 -2.22 -1.66
C PHE A 192 -7.68 -2.35 -2.26
N LEU A 193 -8.03 -3.51 -2.79
CA LEU A 193 -9.31 -3.82 -3.44
C LEU A 193 -9.96 -5.06 -2.84
N PRO A 194 -10.22 -5.07 -1.52
CA PRO A 194 -10.80 -6.25 -0.90
C PRO A 194 -12.13 -6.61 -1.53
N PRO A 195 -12.36 -7.88 -1.89
CA PRO A 195 -13.61 -8.36 -2.44
C PRO A 195 -14.79 -8.01 -1.52
N ARG A 196 -15.98 -7.85 -2.07
CA ARG A 196 -17.19 -7.48 -1.33
C ARG A 196 -17.49 -8.41 -0.15
N TRP A 197 -17.23 -9.72 -0.33
CA TRP A 197 -17.44 -10.71 0.73
C TRP A 197 -16.47 -10.50 1.91
N LEU A 198 -15.20 -10.17 1.65
CA LEU A 198 -14.22 -9.91 2.69
C LEU A 198 -14.55 -8.62 3.49
N ARG A 199 -15.05 -7.60 2.80
CA ARG A 199 -15.55 -6.37 3.45
C ARG A 199 -16.76 -6.67 4.34
N ARG A 200 -17.70 -7.50 3.87
CA ARG A 200 -18.86 -7.92 4.66
C ARG A 200 -18.46 -8.69 5.91
N LEU A 201 -17.50 -9.63 5.80
CA LEU A 201 -16.98 -10.36 6.96
C LEU A 201 -16.34 -9.42 7.99
N GLY A 202 -15.56 -8.44 7.55
CA GLY A 202 -15.00 -7.43 8.44
C GLY A 202 -16.08 -6.60 9.16
N GLN A 203 -17.11 -6.17 8.43
CA GLN A 203 -18.25 -5.43 9.00
C GLN A 203 -19.06 -6.28 9.99
N GLN A 204 -19.30 -7.55 9.68
CA GLN A 204 -19.99 -8.47 10.57
C GLN A 204 -19.21 -8.72 11.87
N ALA A 205 -17.89 -8.88 11.79
CA ALA A 205 -17.04 -9.07 12.95
C ALA A 205 -17.08 -7.86 13.90
N VAL A 206 -17.05 -6.64 13.35
CA VAL A 206 -17.15 -5.39 14.14
C VAL A 206 -18.54 -5.26 14.74
N ALA A 207 -19.60 -5.53 13.96
CA ALA A 207 -20.98 -5.48 14.45
C ALA A 207 -21.23 -6.51 15.57
N TYR A 208 -20.73 -7.74 15.41
CA TYR A 208 -20.84 -8.78 16.43
C TYR A 208 -20.12 -8.38 17.73
N ARG A 209 -18.90 -7.87 17.63
CA ARG A 209 -18.15 -7.38 18.78
C ARG A 209 -18.87 -6.24 19.48
N PHE A 210 -19.38 -5.26 18.72
CA PHE A 210 -20.17 -4.15 19.26
C PHE A 210 -21.39 -4.64 20.03
N VAL A 211 -22.19 -5.56 19.47
CA VAL A 211 -23.37 -6.13 20.13
C VAL A 211 -22.96 -6.91 21.38
N THR A 212 -21.88 -7.66 21.34
CA THR A 212 -21.39 -8.44 22.50
C THR A 212 -20.94 -7.51 23.62
N GLU A 213 -20.18 -6.46 23.32
CA GLU A 213 -19.73 -5.47 24.30
C GLU A 213 -20.90 -4.67 24.87
N LEU A 214 -21.89 -4.33 24.03
CA LEU A 214 -23.12 -3.67 24.47
C LEU A 214 -23.93 -4.55 25.47
N ALA A 215 -24.00 -5.86 25.20
CA ALA A 215 -24.69 -6.81 26.07
C ALA A 215 -24.00 -7.01 27.43
N HIS A 216 -22.70 -6.67 27.53
CA HIS A 216 -21.91 -6.77 28.77
C HIS A 216 -21.89 -5.46 29.57
N LEU A 217 -22.49 -4.37 29.07
CA LEU A 217 -22.63 -3.13 29.82
C LEU A 217 -23.51 -3.37 31.04
N ARG A 218 -23.05 -2.94 32.21
CA ARG A 218 -23.82 -3.04 33.46
C ARG A 218 -24.97 -2.05 33.45
N PRO A 219 -26.15 -2.44 34.06
CA PRO A 219 -27.22 -1.50 34.30
C PRO A 219 -26.70 -0.32 35.13
N GLY A 220 -26.66 0.89 34.55
CA GLY A 220 -26.14 2.10 35.21
C GLY A 220 -24.86 2.66 34.61
N GLU A 221 -24.15 1.94 33.73
CA GLU A 221 -23.12 2.52 32.87
C GLU A 221 -23.82 3.42 31.85
N GLY A 222 -23.72 4.73 32.06
CA GLY A 222 -24.54 5.72 31.37
C GLY A 222 -24.27 5.79 29.84
N THR A 223 -25.08 6.58 29.18
CA THR A 223 -25.03 6.87 27.71
C THR A 223 -23.62 7.11 27.16
N ALA A 224 -22.70 7.65 27.99
CA ALA A 224 -21.31 7.89 27.63
C ALA A 224 -20.52 6.60 27.29
N ALA A 225 -20.84 5.46 27.89
CA ALA A 225 -20.21 4.18 27.57
C ALA A 225 -20.68 3.66 26.21
N ILE A 226 -21.95 3.81 25.89
CA ILE A 226 -22.52 3.44 24.58
C ILE A 226 -21.87 4.28 23.46
N TRP A 227 -21.69 5.59 23.68
CA TRP A 227 -21.05 6.46 22.69
C TRP A 227 -19.58 6.13 22.47
N ARG A 228 -18.85 5.75 23.53
CA ARG A 228 -17.46 5.27 23.36
C ARG A 228 -17.42 3.99 22.53
N LEU A 229 -18.26 3.00 22.81
CA LEU A 229 -18.34 1.78 22.03
C LEU A 229 -18.70 2.05 20.57
N LEU A 230 -19.60 3.02 20.31
CA LEU A 230 -19.94 3.42 18.96
C LEU A 230 -18.76 4.09 18.24
N ALA A 231 -18.01 4.95 18.93
CA ALA A 231 -16.81 5.58 18.40
C ALA A 231 -15.72 4.53 18.09
N ASP A 232 -15.49 3.57 18.99
CA ASP A 232 -14.55 2.47 18.79
C ASP A 232 -14.96 1.59 17.60
N ALA A 233 -16.24 1.26 17.48
CA ALA A 233 -16.76 0.51 16.33
C ALA A 233 -16.62 1.29 15.02
N ALA A 234 -16.86 2.60 15.02
CA ALA A 234 -16.68 3.46 13.88
C ALA A 234 -15.21 3.56 13.47
N GLN A 235 -14.29 3.65 14.45
CA GLN A 235 -12.85 3.63 14.23
C GLN A 235 -12.39 2.30 13.60
N ASP A 236 -12.86 1.18 14.13
CA ASP A 236 -12.57 -0.17 13.60
C ASP A 236 -13.08 -0.35 12.15
N LEU A 237 -14.25 0.21 11.83
CA LEU A 237 -14.84 0.12 10.49
C LEU A 237 -14.13 1.01 9.46
N THR A 238 -13.73 2.21 9.87
CA THR A 238 -13.11 3.20 8.98
C THR A 238 -11.60 3.06 8.90
N GLY A 239 -10.97 2.46 9.92
CA GLY A 239 -9.52 2.42 10.09
C GLY A 239 -8.93 3.78 10.44
N ALA A 240 -9.75 4.71 10.94
CA ALA A 240 -9.32 6.04 11.38
C ALA A 240 -8.49 5.93 12.67
N GLU A 241 -7.60 6.90 12.92
CA GLU A 241 -6.82 6.96 14.16
C GLU A 241 -7.67 7.38 15.35
N ALA A 242 -8.71 8.20 15.10
CA ALA A 242 -9.72 8.59 16.07
C ALA A 242 -11.08 8.74 15.40
N ALA A 243 -12.15 8.41 16.12
CA ALA A 243 -13.52 8.68 15.71
C ALA A 243 -14.21 9.43 16.83
N GLU A 244 -14.86 10.54 16.52
CA GLU A 244 -15.67 11.31 17.43
C GLU A 244 -17.12 11.22 16.98
N VAL A 245 -18.01 10.82 17.87
CA VAL A 245 -19.45 10.82 17.61
C VAL A 245 -20.02 12.12 18.15
N ARG A 246 -20.45 13.01 17.24
CA ARG A 246 -21.17 14.24 17.58
C ARG A 246 -22.67 13.98 17.48
N LEU A 247 -23.35 14.25 18.57
CA LEU A 247 -24.80 14.38 18.57
C LEU A 247 -25.13 15.76 18.04
N ASP A 248 -25.66 15.85 16.83
CA ASP A 248 -26.34 17.06 16.38
C ASP A 248 -27.62 17.17 17.20
N ASP A 249 -27.56 17.97 18.25
CA ASP A 249 -28.75 18.40 19.02
C ASP A 249 -29.62 19.30 18.10
N ALA A 250 -30.21 18.72 17.07
CA ALA A 250 -31.23 19.39 16.27
C ALA A 250 -32.48 19.74 17.09
N ALA A 251 -32.56 19.30 18.37
CA ALA A 251 -33.62 19.60 19.29
C ALA A 251 -33.39 20.90 20.11
N ASN A 252 -32.17 21.44 20.16
CA ASN A 252 -31.84 22.64 20.93
C ASN A 252 -31.50 23.86 20.05
N ALA A 253 -32.13 24.03 18.91
CA ALA A 253 -32.04 25.24 18.08
C ALA A 253 -32.63 26.50 18.75
N GLY A 254 -32.71 26.55 20.09
CA GLY A 254 -33.21 27.66 20.88
C GLY A 254 -32.39 28.00 22.12
N ALA A 255 -31.28 27.31 22.39
CA ALA A 255 -30.39 27.64 23.52
C ALA A 255 -29.02 28.10 22.99
N ASP A 256 -28.52 29.20 23.54
CA ASP A 256 -27.24 29.85 23.20
C ASP A 256 -26.07 28.87 23.05
N PRO A 257 -25.16 29.09 22.09
CA PRO A 257 -24.02 28.20 21.87
C PRO A 257 -23.09 28.26 23.10
N PRO A 258 -22.66 27.10 23.66
CA PRO A 258 -21.61 27.11 24.66
C PRO A 258 -20.30 27.56 24.02
N ALA A 259 -19.61 28.46 24.73
CA ALA A 259 -18.35 29.07 24.36
C ALA A 259 -17.32 28.02 23.88
N ALA A 260 -16.65 28.35 22.81
CA ALA A 260 -15.63 27.59 22.11
C ALA A 260 -14.66 26.84 23.05
N ALA A 261 -14.67 25.51 22.99
CA ALA A 261 -13.55 24.68 23.41
C ALA A 261 -12.60 24.52 22.22
N GLY A 262 -11.33 24.86 22.45
CA GLY A 262 -10.32 25.06 21.46
C GLY A 262 -10.09 23.92 20.49
N THR A 263 -9.96 24.27 19.23
CA THR A 263 -9.33 23.51 18.18
C THR A 263 -7.86 23.25 18.51
N VAL A 264 -7.47 21.99 18.59
CA VAL A 264 -6.07 21.58 18.51
C VAL A 264 -5.88 21.05 17.09
N GLU A 265 -5.00 21.78 16.35
CA GLU A 265 -4.50 21.39 15.04
C GLU A 265 -3.66 20.10 15.06
#